data_98f253120281acfe877c9b4d9d3ce78f
#
_entry.id   98f253120281acfe877c9b4d9d3ce78f
#
_cell.length_a   1.000
_cell.length_b   1.000
_cell.length_c   1.000
_cell.angle_alpha   90.00
_cell.angle_beta   90.00
_cell.angle_gamma   90.00
#
_symmetry.space_group_name_H-M   'P 1'
#
loop_
_entity.id
_entity.type
_entity.pdbx_description
1 polymer ?
#
loop_
_entity_poly.entity_id
_entity_poly.type
_entity_poly.pdbx_seq_one_letter_code
_entity_poly.pdbx_strand_id
1 'polypeptide(L)'
;AIMGLDEYSIQTADETTLLRGPVNGDLTFSEADFEKKQLEDDDPTGDELSKQRNPDQLVYRSIFLVVMPIFCGYAALFSLQGEVMKAIYGQDQTDEPTIFGIACSMLYFGNLIFRLGHNVVFGFAIPRTRVVISMAAMTLSMWTVFSIFVWFRNDDRYVFLVFIGYGLGGVAIGTFESNVLSMITPLGKDTKLWAIIAIPVGINTVNIGGFIALGYYDWLQSNPEAIHFCVMSFCLFGVLILYIFLYDKCDYISSFSIMDFFRSFLAWKEWIWTIKYNCAAMTIDMFCVSLFSPGVILYIYDGPCIEFTITGFIMNSFWFVAIYNSFFFLGDTLSRKIFYLVKLINPFYFLLFSLGGIFMGLIDITILVPLTALGVSFANGSLYTQTNRLIDKEVPEKYNLVALSFWLFVGDIGSVLGSNTISFLSTWIKELYNTPVLSSAACA
;
A
#
# COMPACT_ATOMS: atom_id res chain seq x y z
N ALA A 1 -33.89 46.87 25.28
CA ALA A 1 -34.64 47.17 24.06
C ALA A 1 -34.55 45.89 23.18
N ILE A 2 -35.44 44.98 23.16
CA ILE A 2 -36.82 44.82 22.71
C ILE A 2 -36.93 44.97 21.17
N MET A 3 -37.54 43.94 20.58
CA MET A 3 -38.10 43.76 19.23
C MET A 3 -37.17 43.22 18.17
N GLY A 4 -37.52 42.22 17.34
CA GLY A 4 -38.84 41.57 17.18
C GLY A 4 -38.65 40.21 16.49
N LEU A 5 -39.57 39.32 16.77
CA LEU A 5 -39.79 38.02 16.15
C LEU A 5 -40.59 38.22 14.85
N ASP A 6 -40.15 37.67 13.77
CA ASP A 6 -40.97 37.42 12.60
C ASP A 6 -41.08 35.91 12.34
N GLU A 7 -42.32 35.45 12.42
CA GLU A 7 -42.81 34.11 12.13
C GLU A 7 -42.60 33.77 10.64
N TYR A 8 -41.94 32.64 10.36
CA TYR A 8 -42.07 31.97 9.08
C TYR A 8 -42.94 30.71 9.24
N SER A 9 -44.11 30.79 8.69
CA SER A 9 -45.11 29.74 8.60
C SER A 9 -44.59 28.53 7.83
N ILE A 10 -44.63 27.37 8.48
CA ILE A 10 -44.41 26.05 7.85
C ILE A 10 -45.73 25.67 7.17
N GLN A 11 -45.72 25.63 5.84
CA GLN A 11 -46.73 24.93 5.06
C GLN A 11 -46.44 23.43 5.05
N THR A 12 -47.22 22.68 5.79
CA THR A 12 -47.35 21.22 5.70
C THR A 12 -48.09 20.89 4.41
N ALA A 13 -47.40 20.32 3.41
CA ALA A 13 -48.05 19.71 2.26
C ALA A 13 -48.45 18.26 2.60
N ASP A 14 -49.72 18.00 2.35
CA ASP A 14 -50.47 16.78 2.57
C ASP A 14 -49.97 15.62 1.69
N GLU A 15 -49.46 14.59 2.30
CA GLU A 15 -48.98 13.34 1.66
C GLU A 15 -50.05 12.25 1.78
N THR A 16 -51.11 12.37 1.01
CA THR A 16 -52.03 11.23 0.79
C THR A 16 -52.76 11.37 -0.56
N THR A 17 -52.16 10.88 -1.62
CA THR A 17 -52.86 10.30 -2.77
C THR A 17 -51.83 9.92 -3.84
N LEU A 18 -51.76 8.66 -4.12
CA LEU A 18 -51.27 7.99 -5.32
C LEU A 18 -50.32 6.86 -4.99
N LEU A 19 -50.89 5.66 -5.00
CA LEU A 19 -50.23 4.45 -5.51
C LEU A 19 -51.13 3.23 -5.32
N ARG A 20 -52.00 2.98 -6.28
CA ARG A 20 -52.51 1.64 -6.60
C ARG A 20 -52.51 1.49 -8.12
N GLY A 21 -51.41 0.93 -8.66
CA GLY A 21 -51.37 0.33 -9.98
C GLY A 21 -51.05 -1.17 -9.82
N PRO A 22 -51.56 -2.05 -10.69
CA PRO A 22 -51.57 -3.49 -10.45
C PRO A 22 -50.19 -4.09 -10.68
N VAL A 23 -49.73 -4.86 -9.70
CA VAL A 23 -48.62 -5.79 -9.81
C VAL A 23 -49.11 -7.01 -10.62
N ASN A 24 -48.66 -7.15 -11.87
CA ASN A 24 -48.61 -8.41 -12.59
C ASN A 24 -47.50 -8.29 -13.67
N GLY A 25 -46.47 -9.05 -13.52
CA GLY A 25 -45.40 -9.17 -14.51
C GLY A 25 -44.27 -9.99 -13.94
N ASP A 26 -44.27 -11.30 -14.19
CA ASP A 26 -43.13 -12.18 -13.99
C ASP A 26 -41.90 -11.63 -14.70
N LEU A 27 -40.94 -11.05 -13.94
CA LEU A 27 -39.62 -10.71 -14.43
C LEU A 27 -38.70 -11.93 -14.31
N THR A 28 -38.84 -12.88 -15.24
CA THR A 28 -37.75 -13.81 -15.55
C THR A 28 -36.69 -13.03 -16.32
N PHE A 29 -35.69 -12.53 -15.60
CA PHE A 29 -34.46 -12.02 -16.23
C PHE A 29 -33.76 -13.21 -16.92
N SER A 30 -33.75 -13.19 -18.25
CA SER A 30 -33.01 -14.15 -19.04
C SER A 30 -31.53 -13.78 -19.06
N GLU A 31 -30.64 -14.80 -18.98
CA GLU A 31 -29.18 -14.61 -19.16
C GLU A 31 -28.83 -13.84 -20.44
N ALA A 32 -29.69 -13.92 -21.48
CA ALA A 32 -29.55 -13.19 -22.72
C ALA A 32 -29.65 -11.66 -22.59
N ASP A 33 -30.41 -11.14 -21.59
CA ASP A 33 -30.50 -9.70 -21.34
C ASP A 33 -29.25 -9.16 -20.62
N PHE A 34 -28.57 -10.04 -19.89
CA PHE A 34 -27.30 -9.69 -19.24
C PHE A 34 -26.14 -9.62 -20.26
N GLU A 35 -26.10 -10.57 -21.21
CA GLU A 35 -25.12 -10.54 -22.31
C GLU A 35 -25.34 -9.36 -23.27
N LYS A 36 -26.61 -9.00 -23.53
CA LYS A 36 -26.92 -7.87 -24.42
C LYS A 36 -26.56 -6.52 -23.83
N LYS A 37 -26.69 -6.36 -22.51
CA LYS A 37 -26.27 -5.14 -21.80
C LYS A 37 -24.74 -5.02 -21.67
N GLN A 38 -24.01 -6.15 -21.75
CA GLN A 38 -22.54 -6.17 -21.80
C GLN A 38 -21.99 -5.83 -23.20
N LEU A 39 -22.77 -6.03 -24.25
CA LEU A 39 -22.36 -5.75 -25.64
C LEU A 39 -22.70 -4.32 -26.10
N GLU A 40 -23.59 -3.61 -25.42
CA GLU A 40 -23.96 -2.22 -25.75
C GLU A 40 -23.13 -1.15 -25.05
N ASP A 41 -22.26 -1.50 -24.09
CA ASP A 41 -21.19 -0.63 -23.61
C ASP A 41 -20.02 -0.65 -24.62
N ASP A 42 -20.27 -0.12 -25.81
CA ASP A 42 -19.24 0.20 -26.80
C ASP A 42 -18.22 1.14 -26.12
N ASP A 43 -17.08 0.55 -25.76
CA ASP A 43 -15.88 1.27 -25.36
C ASP A 43 -15.58 2.27 -26.50
N PRO A 44 -15.57 3.59 -26.23
CA PRO A 44 -15.29 4.55 -27.31
C PRO A 44 -13.97 4.17 -27.93
N THR A 45 -14.01 3.91 -29.23
CA THR A 45 -12.86 3.48 -30.02
C THR A 45 -11.68 4.40 -29.73
N GLY A 46 -10.48 3.83 -29.62
CA GLY A 46 -9.24 4.52 -29.19
C GLY A 46 -8.95 5.87 -29.86
N ASP A 47 -9.68 6.22 -30.91
CA ASP A 47 -9.65 7.53 -31.60
C ASP A 47 -10.41 8.64 -30.85
N GLU A 48 -11.45 8.36 -30.08
CA GLU A 48 -12.12 9.39 -29.29
C GLU A 48 -11.36 9.71 -27.99
N LEU A 49 -10.67 8.73 -27.41
CA LEU A 49 -9.76 8.95 -26.27
C LEU A 49 -8.54 9.81 -26.66
N SER A 50 -8.14 9.81 -27.96
CA SER A 50 -7.03 10.64 -28.44
C SER A 50 -7.42 12.12 -28.61
N LYS A 51 -8.70 12.43 -28.80
CA LYS A 51 -9.20 13.80 -28.97
C LYS A 51 -9.42 14.55 -27.68
N GLN A 52 -9.51 13.87 -26.55
CA GLN A 52 -9.68 14.48 -25.22
C GLN A 52 -8.35 14.63 -24.46
N ARG A 53 -7.24 14.84 -25.19
CA ARG A 53 -5.96 15.25 -24.61
C ARG A 53 -6.06 16.68 -24.10
N ASN A 54 -6.58 16.83 -22.89
CA ASN A 54 -6.60 18.09 -22.17
C ASN A 54 -5.16 18.59 -21.99
N PRO A 55 -4.86 19.88 -22.27
CA PRO A 55 -3.53 20.47 -22.08
C PRO A 55 -3.02 20.37 -20.62
N ASP A 56 -3.88 20.03 -19.68
CA ASP A 56 -3.57 19.85 -18.25
C ASP A 56 -2.97 18.48 -17.88
N GLN A 57 -2.70 17.57 -18.83
CA GLN A 57 -2.16 16.24 -18.52
C GLN A 57 -0.82 16.26 -17.74
N LEU A 58 0.01 17.26 -17.94
CA LEU A 58 1.27 17.43 -17.20
C LEU A 58 1.04 17.70 -15.71
N VAL A 59 -0.04 18.39 -15.38
CA VAL A 59 -0.39 18.75 -14.00
C VAL A 59 -0.80 17.50 -13.22
N TYR A 60 -1.52 16.59 -13.81
CA TYR A 60 -2.00 15.38 -13.14
C TYR A 60 -0.91 14.32 -12.93
N ARG A 61 0.15 14.32 -13.74
CA ARG A 61 1.32 13.45 -13.52
C ARG A 61 2.10 13.83 -12.27
N SER A 62 1.96 15.06 -11.77
CA SER A 62 2.58 15.49 -10.52
C SER A 62 2.14 14.68 -9.30
N ILE A 63 1.00 13.99 -9.35
CA ILE A 63 0.55 13.07 -8.30
C ILE A 63 1.58 11.98 -8.00
N PHE A 64 2.36 11.56 -8.99
CA PHE A 64 3.46 10.62 -8.80
C PHE A 64 4.46 11.11 -7.75
N LEU A 65 4.84 12.39 -7.83
CA LEU A 65 5.77 13.05 -6.89
C LEU A 65 5.15 13.36 -5.52
N VAL A 66 3.83 13.30 -5.40
CA VAL A 66 3.12 13.40 -4.11
C VAL A 66 3.07 12.05 -3.41
N VAL A 67 2.79 10.97 -4.16
CA VAL A 67 2.60 9.63 -3.60
C VAL A 67 3.94 8.95 -3.32
N MET A 68 4.89 8.99 -4.25
CA MET A 68 6.17 8.29 -4.14
C MET A 68 6.93 8.59 -2.83
N PRO A 69 7.07 9.86 -2.34
CA PRO A 69 7.86 10.14 -1.15
C PRO A 69 7.37 9.46 0.12
N ILE A 70 6.06 9.36 0.31
CA ILE A 70 5.51 8.76 1.52
C ILE A 70 5.77 7.26 1.57
N PHE A 71 5.77 6.60 0.40
CA PHE A 71 6.13 5.18 0.29
C PHE A 71 7.63 4.94 0.36
N CYS A 72 8.47 5.92 -0.02
CA CYS A 72 9.90 5.92 0.33
C CYS A 72 10.09 5.96 1.85
N GLY A 73 9.32 6.80 2.55
CA GLY A 73 9.35 6.87 4.02
C GLY A 73 8.96 5.55 4.68
N TYR A 74 7.88 4.94 4.22
CA TYR A 74 7.45 3.64 4.70
C TYR A 74 8.54 2.57 4.51
N ALA A 75 9.12 2.51 3.31
CA ALA A 75 10.20 1.58 3.02
C ALA A 75 11.46 1.83 3.86
N ALA A 76 11.84 3.09 4.09
CA ALA A 76 12.98 3.42 4.94
C ALA A 76 12.80 2.91 6.37
N LEU A 77 11.58 3.01 6.93
CA LEU A 77 11.30 2.53 8.28
C LEU A 77 11.46 1.02 8.40
N PHE A 78 10.98 0.22 7.47
CA PHE A 78 11.08 -1.22 7.63
C PHE A 78 12.40 -1.82 7.09
N SER A 79 13.00 -1.23 6.05
CA SER A 79 14.23 -1.78 5.46
C SER A 79 15.49 -1.42 6.24
N LEU A 80 15.50 -0.31 6.97
CA LEU A 80 16.66 0.18 7.69
C LEU A 80 16.57 -0.06 9.21
N GLN A 81 15.68 -0.95 9.66
CA GLN A 81 15.52 -1.29 11.09
C GLN A 81 16.82 -1.73 11.74
N GLY A 82 17.61 -2.56 11.05
CA GLY A 82 18.88 -3.01 11.55
C GLY A 82 19.88 -1.88 11.83
N GLU A 83 19.90 -0.85 10.97
CA GLU A 83 20.77 0.31 11.17
C GLU A 83 20.29 1.19 12.34
N VAL A 84 18.97 1.33 12.51
CA VAL A 84 18.39 2.03 13.68
C VAL A 84 18.71 1.29 14.97
N MET A 85 18.64 -0.05 14.97
CA MET A 85 19.02 -0.89 16.10
C MET A 85 20.48 -0.67 16.48
N LYS A 86 21.40 -0.73 15.51
CA LYS A 86 22.83 -0.48 15.73
C LYS A 86 23.09 0.95 16.24
N ALA A 87 22.29 1.93 15.81
CA ALA A 87 22.42 3.30 16.28
C ALA A 87 22.08 3.45 17.76
N ILE A 88 21.14 2.68 18.29
CA ILE A 88 20.69 2.74 19.69
C ILE A 88 21.55 1.87 20.61
N TYR A 89 21.78 0.61 20.20
CA TYR A 89 22.42 -0.39 21.08
C TYR A 89 23.90 -0.62 20.80
N GLY A 90 24.45 -0.01 19.74
CA GLY A 90 25.83 -0.19 19.31
C GLY A 90 26.02 -1.27 18.25
N GLN A 91 27.19 -1.29 17.63
CA GLN A 91 27.54 -2.18 16.52
C GLN A 91 27.68 -3.65 16.90
N ASP A 92 27.99 -3.94 18.17
CA ASP A 92 28.24 -5.30 18.66
C ASP A 92 26.95 -6.07 19.01
N GLN A 93 25.79 -5.41 18.97
CA GLN A 93 24.51 -6.04 19.27
C GLN A 93 24.07 -6.93 18.09
N THR A 94 24.08 -8.25 18.32
CA THR A 94 23.68 -9.25 17.30
C THR A 94 22.22 -9.68 17.47
N ASP A 95 21.71 -9.67 18.70
CA ASP A 95 20.34 -10.08 18.99
C ASP A 95 19.42 -8.88 19.10
N GLU A 96 18.27 -8.95 18.45
CA GLU A 96 17.28 -7.88 18.50
C GLU A 96 16.59 -7.85 19.88
N PRO A 97 16.71 -6.74 20.64
CA PRO A 97 16.02 -6.63 21.91
C PRO A 97 14.51 -6.64 21.70
N THR A 98 13.77 -7.40 22.52
CA THR A 98 12.30 -7.53 22.42
C THR A 98 11.59 -6.18 22.40
N ILE A 99 12.08 -5.21 23.19
CA ILE A 99 11.51 -3.84 23.24
C ILE A 99 11.67 -3.13 21.89
N PHE A 100 12.80 -3.31 21.21
CA PHE A 100 13.03 -2.73 19.89
C PHE A 100 12.09 -3.34 18.85
N GLY A 101 11.93 -4.65 18.83
CA GLY A 101 11.00 -5.34 17.94
C GLY A 101 9.54 -4.87 18.14
N ILE A 102 9.11 -4.68 19.41
CA ILE A 102 7.80 -4.10 19.72
C ILE A 102 7.71 -2.66 19.20
N ALA A 103 8.76 -1.86 19.38
CA ALA A 103 8.78 -0.49 18.87
C ALA A 103 8.64 -0.43 17.33
N CYS A 104 9.37 -1.26 16.62
CA CYS A 104 9.25 -1.39 15.16
C CYS A 104 7.86 -1.86 14.72
N SER A 105 7.21 -2.73 15.49
CA SER A 105 5.86 -3.23 15.19
C SER A 105 4.80 -2.12 15.22
N MET A 106 5.08 -0.97 15.87
CA MET A 106 4.17 0.20 15.87
C MET A 106 3.90 0.73 14.46
N LEU A 107 4.81 0.49 13.51
CA LEU A 107 4.57 0.83 12.10
C LEU A 107 3.34 0.07 11.56
N TYR A 108 3.29 -1.22 11.78
CA TYR A 108 2.21 -2.08 11.29
C TYR A 108 0.91 -1.89 12.06
N PHE A 109 0.99 -1.75 13.39
CA PHE A 109 -0.17 -1.46 14.24
C PHE A 109 -0.77 -0.09 13.91
N GLY A 110 0.07 0.94 13.78
CA GLY A 110 -0.36 2.27 13.39
C GLY A 110 -1.04 2.27 12.01
N ASN A 111 -0.44 1.58 11.04
CA ASN A 111 -1.01 1.43 9.70
C ASN A 111 -2.40 0.76 9.78
N LEU A 112 -2.50 -0.42 10.42
CA LEU A 112 -3.73 -1.18 10.52
C LEU A 112 -4.86 -0.38 11.20
N ILE A 113 -4.57 0.23 12.36
CA ILE A 113 -5.56 1.01 13.12
C ILE A 113 -6.02 2.22 12.30
N PHE A 114 -5.10 2.93 11.67
CA PHE A 114 -5.41 4.16 10.94
C PHE A 114 -5.99 3.94 9.55
N ARG A 115 -6.01 2.70 9.01
CA ARG A 115 -6.78 2.39 7.78
C ARG A 115 -8.27 2.73 7.89
N LEU A 116 -8.86 2.54 9.06
CA LEU A 116 -10.23 2.94 9.36
C LEU A 116 -10.30 4.11 10.34
N GLY A 117 -9.40 4.11 11.33
CA GLY A 117 -9.40 5.07 12.45
C GLY A 117 -9.20 6.52 12.02
N HIS A 118 -8.52 6.77 10.88
CA HIS A 118 -8.34 8.14 10.38
C HIS A 118 -9.69 8.83 10.09
N ASN A 119 -10.73 8.09 9.74
CA ASN A 119 -12.07 8.65 9.50
C ASN A 119 -12.73 9.17 10.79
N VAL A 120 -12.31 8.65 11.93
CA VAL A 120 -12.77 9.10 13.25
C VAL A 120 -11.85 10.19 13.79
N VAL A 121 -10.55 9.92 13.86
CA VAL A 121 -9.54 10.83 14.45
C VAL A 121 -9.43 12.13 13.65
N PHE A 122 -9.41 12.05 12.32
CA PHE A 122 -9.35 13.20 11.42
C PHE A 122 -10.70 13.50 10.74
N GLY A 123 -11.81 13.10 11.36
CA GLY A 123 -13.15 13.29 10.82
C GLY A 123 -13.56 14.76 10.62
N PHE A 124 -12.85 15.69 11.28
CA PHE A 124 -13.00 17.14 11.09
C PHE A 124 -12.33 17.66 9.82
N ALA A 125 -11.46 16.87 9.19
CA ALA A 125 -10.66 17.25 8.04
C ALA A 125 -11.18 16.57 6.77
N ILE A 126 -11.20 17.31 5.66
CA ILE A 126 -11.48 16.76 4.33
C ILE A 126 -10.34 15.87 3.84
N PRO A 127 -10.56 14.94 2.89
CA PRO A 127 -9.53 14.00 2.42
C PRO A 127 -8.22 14.66 2.01
N ARG A 128 -8.26 15.79 1.32
CA ARG A 128 -7.08 16.56 0.92
C ARG A 128 -6.24 17.03 2.12
N THR A 129 -6.88 17.50 3.19
CA THR A 129 -6.20 17.92 4.43
C THR A 129 -5.61 16.71 5.15
N ARG A 130 -6.30 15.55 5.14
CA ARG A 130 -5.77 14.29 5.70
C ARG A 130 -4.52 13.82 4.97
N VAL A 131 -4.44 14.01 3.65
CA VAL A 131 -3.24 13.75 2.86
C VAL A 131 -2.08 14.62 3.34
N VAL A 132 -2.29 15.92 3.57
CA VAL A 132 -1.26 16.82 4.11
C VAL A 132 -0.83 16.40 5.52
N ILE A 133 -1.79 16.06 6.40
CA ILE A 133 -1.51 15.55 7.76
C ILE A 133 -0.65 14.29 7.69
N SER A 134 -0.96 13.36 6.78
CA SER A 134 -0.19 12.12 6.61
C SER A 134 1.24 12.39 6.15
N MET A 135 1.43 13.31 5.21
CA MET A 135 2.76 13.69 4.74
C MET A 135 3.58 14.39 5.84
N ALA A 136 2.93 15.24 6.64
CA ALA A 136 3.55 15.85 7.80
C ALA A 136 3.93 14.79 8.87
N ALA A 137 3.06 13.82 9.13
CA ALA A 137 3.33 12.71 10.05
C ALA A 137 4.52 11.87 9.57
N MET A 138 4.62 11.56 8.26
CA MET A 138 5.77 10.84 7.70
C MET A 138 7.06 11.67 7.81
N THR A 139 7.00 12.97 7.51
CA THR A 139 8.16 13.88 7.66
C THR A 139 8.65 13.91 9.11
N LEU A 140 7.73 13.99 10.06
CA LEU A 140 8.07 13.98 11.49
C LEU A 140 8.59 12.60 11.94
N SER A 141 8.06 11.52 11.39
CA SER A 141 8.59 10.16 11.59
C SER A 141 10.06 10.07 11.15
N MET A 142 10.36 10.50 9.92
CA MET A 142 11.73 10.51 9.39
C MET A 142 12.67 11.39 10.22
N TRP A 143 12.19 12.57 10.65
CA TRP A 143 12.95 13.46 11.53
C TRP A 143 13.25 12.80 12.88
N THR A 144 12.27 12.10 13.47
CA THR A 144 12.45 11.42 14.76
C THR A 144 13.50 10.31 14.64
N VAL A 145 13.44 9.49 13.58
CA VAL A 145 14.44 8.43 13.34
C VAL A 145 15.81 9.04 13.04
N PHE A 146 15.89 10.08 12.19
CA PHE A 146 17.12 10.80 11.94
C PHE A 146 17.76 11.35 13.24
N SER A 147 16.95 11.86 14.16
CA SER A 147 17.43 12.40 15.43
C SER A 147 18.11 11.34 16.31
N ILE A 148 17.71 10.07 16.21
CA ILE A 148 18.35 8.96 16.93
C ILE A 148 19.82 8.84 16.52
N PHE A 149 20.09 8.87 15.21
CA PHE A 149 21.45 8.74 14.69
C PHE A 149 22.35 9.92 15.05
N VAL A 150 21.80 11.14 15.07
CA VAL A 150 22.61 12.37 15.22
C VAL A 150 22.81 12.76 16.68
N TRP A 151 21.77 12.61 17.52
CA TRP A 151 21.81 13.15 18.89
C TRP A 151 21.72 12.10 19.99
N PHE A 152 21.22 10.90 19.71
CA PHE A 152 20.89 9.90 20.71
C PHE A 152 21.56 8.56 20.44
N ARG A 153 22.68 8.55 19.75
CA ARG A 153 23.41 7.35 19.37
C ARG A 153 24.02 6.66 20.59
N ASN A 154 23.98 5.32 20.62
CA ASN A 154 24.48 4.45 21.69
C ASN A 154 23.85 4.71 23.08
N ASP A 155 22.58 5.05 23.12
CA ASP A 155 21.84 5.22 24.37
C ASP A 155 20.45 4.57 24.26
N ASP A 156 20.31 3.40 24.90
CA ASP A 156 19.10 2.57 24.89
C ASP A 156 17.89 3.22 25.57
N ARG A 157 18.11 4.25 26.39
CA ARG A 157 17.02 5.03 27.02
C ARG A 157 16.15 5.73 25.99
N TYR A 158 16.66 5.99 24.79
CA TYR A 158 15.93 6.67 23.72
C TYR A 158 15.17 5.72 22.78
N VAL A 159 15.03 4.44 23.09
CA VAL A 159 14.20 3.49 22.33
C VAL A 159 12.74 3.96 22.19
N PHE A 160 12.25 4.81 23.11
CA PHE A 160 10.92 5.40 23.00
C PHE A 160 10.77 6.28 21.76
N LEU A 161 11.85 6.87 21.20
CA LEU A 161 11.82 7.61 19.95
C LEU A 161 11.52 6.68 18.76
N VAL A 162 11.92 5.41 18.83
CA VAL A 162 11.54 4.41 17.82
C VAL A 162 10.03 4.19 17.85
N PHE A 163 9.43 4.02 19.05
CA PHE A 163 7.97 3.92 19.19
C PHE A 163 7.26 5.12 18.54
N ILE A 164 7.74 6.33 18.80
CA ILE A 164 7.16 7.56 18.24
C ILE A 164 7.36 7.59 16.72
N GLY A 165 8.58 7.40 16.23
CA GLY A 165 8.92 7.48 14.82
C GLY A 165 8.14 6.46 13.99
N TYR A 166 8.17 5.19 14.40
CA TYR A 166 7.47 4.11 13.72
C TYR A 166 5.95 4.22 13.84
N GLY A 167 5.44 4.63 15.00
CA GLY A 167 4.03 4.91 15.20
C GLY A 167 3.52 6.00 14.27
N LEU A 168 4.25 7.13 14.16
CA LEU A 168 3.92 8.21 13.22
C LEU A 168 3.97 7.75 11.76
N GLY A 169 4.94 6.92 11.39
CA GLY A 169 5.02 6.31 10.07
C GLY A 169 3.80 5.46 9.75
N GLY A 170 3.35 4.64 10.72
CA GLY A 170 2.13 3.84 10.62
C GLY A 170 0.88 4.70 10.44
N VAL A 171 0.70 5.72 11.28
CA VAL A 171 -0.39 6.71 11.14
C VAL A 171 -0.38 7.35 9.76
N ALA A 172 0.80 7.73 9.27
CA ALA A 172 0.97 8.35 7.95
C ALA A 172 0.45 7.45 6.83
N ILE A 173 0.94 6.22 6.73
CA ILE A 173 0.55 5.28 5.67
C ILE A 173 -0.92 4.87 5.79
N GLY A 174 -1.38 4.53 6.99
CA GLY A 174 -2.78 4.13 7.23
C GLY A 174 -3.78 5.22 6.84
N THR A 175 -3.40 6.49 7.01
CA THR A 175 -4.24 7.63 6.64
C THR A 175 -4.11 8.00 5.16
N PHE A 176 -2.91 7.95 4.59
CA PHE A 176 -2.59 8.51 3.28
C PHE A 176 -3.33 7.84 2.13
N GLU A 177 -3.20 6.53 2.02
CA GLU A 177 -3.47 5.79 0.79
C GLU A 177 -4.93 5.88 0.34
N SER A 178 -5.88 5.58 1.23
CA SER A 178 -7.31 5.69 0.91
C SER A 178 -7.75 7.13 0.63
N ASN A 179 -7.18 8.10 1.37
CA ASN A 179 -7.53 9.50 1.19
C ASN A 179 -6.98 10.07 -0.12
N VAL A 180 -5.74 9.74 -0.51
CA VAL A 180 -5.19 10.22 -1.78
C VAL A 180 -5.92 9.60 -2.97
N LEU A 181 -6.22 8.30 -2.94
CA LEU A 181 -6.94 7.62 -4.01
C LEU A 181 -8.37 8.15 -4.16
N SER A 182 -9.07 8.41 -3.05
CA SER A 182 -10.39 9.02 -3.06
C SER A 182 -10.34 10.47 -3.55
N MET A 183 -9.37 11.25 -3.09
CA MET A 183 -9.18 12.65 -3.46
C MET A 183 -8.98 12.84 -4.98
N ILE A 184 -8.25 11.92 -5.62
CA ILE A 184 -7.92 12.03 -7.05
C ILE A 184 -8.93 11.33 -7.97
N THR A 185 -9.90 10.60 -7.45
CA THR A 185 -10.92 9.91 -8.26
C THR A 185 -11.60 10.84 -9.28
N PRO A 186 -12.01 12.09 -8.92
CA PRO A 186 -12.60 13.01 -9.87
C PRO A 186 -11.65 13.51 -10.96
N LEU A 187 -10.34 13.41 -10.76
CA LEU A 187 -9.32 13.87 -11.73
C LEU A 187 -9.09 12.90 -12.89
N GLY A 188 -9.76 11.76 -12.87
CA GLY A 188 -9.77 10.81 -13.96
C GLY A 188 -8.78 9.64 -13.83
N LYS A 189 -8.96 8.69 -14.75
CA LYS A 189 -8.26 7.40 -14.73
C LYS A 189 -6.73 7.52 -14.82
N ASP A 190 -6.23 8.41 -15.67
CA ASP A 190 -4.78 8.56 -15.89
C ASP A 190 -4.06 9.07 -14.63
N THR A 191 -4.67 10.02 -13.92
CA THR A 191 -4.13 10.52 -12.64
C THR A 191 -4.04 9.39 -11.60
N LYS A 192 -5.09 8.57 -11.52
CA LYS A 192 -5.13 7.45 -10.59
C LYS A 192 -4.11 6.38 -10.95
N LEU A 193 -3.88 6.10 -12.23
CA LEU A 193 -2.82 5.19 -12.69
C LEU A 193 -1.43 5.65 -12.22
N TRP A 194 -1.11 6.93 -12.35
CA TRP A 194 0.17 7.48 -11.89
C TRP A 194 0.34 7.38 -10.36
N ALA A 195 -0.72 7.62 -9.59
CA ALA A 195 -0.70 7.42 -8.16
C ALA A 195 -0.45 5.94 -7.78
N ILE A 196 -1.15 5.02 -8.44
CA ILE A 196 -1.04 3.57 -8.19
C ILE A 196 0.36 3.05 -8.53
N ILE A 197 0.99 3.54 -9.62
CA ILE A 197 2.37 3.17 -10.00
C ILE A 197 3.40 3.79 -9.05
N ALA A 198 3.15 4.97 -8.51
CA ALA A 198 4.06 5.64 -7.59
C ALA A 198 4.30 4.84 -6.29
N ILE A 199 3.33 4.02 -5.86
CA ILE A 199 3.43 3.19 -4.65
C ILE A 199 4.62 2.22 -4.73
N PRO A 200 4.66 1.26 -5.67
CA PRO A 200 5.77 0.32 -5.76
C PRO A 200 7.09 1.01 -6.11
N VAL A 201 7.07 2.08 -6.90
CA VAL A 201 8.28 2.85 -7.21
C VAL A 201 8.85 3.47 -5.93
N GLY A 202 8.02 4.07 -5.08
CA GLY A 202 8.46 4.64 -3.81
C GLY A 202 9.08 3.59 -2.89
N ILE A 203 8.39 2.47 -2.68
CA ILE A 203 8.89 1.37 -1.84
C ILE A 203 10.25 0.86 -2.36
N ASN A 204 10.35 0.58 -3.65
CA ASN A 204 11.54 -0.06 -4.21
C ASN A 204 12.69 0.91 -4.50
N THR A 205 12.44 2.22 -4.54
CA THR A 205 13.53 3.22 -4.56
C THR A 205 14.42 3.07 -3.31
N VAL A 206 13.83 2.78 -2.16
CA VAL A 206 14.60 2.54 -0.93
C VAL A 206 15.05 1.08 -0.82
N ASN A 207 14.17 0.12 -1.09
CA ASN A 207 14.49 -1.31 -0.95
C ASN A 207 15.59 -1.79 -1.90
N ILE A 208 15.65 -1.22 -3.10
CA ILE A 208 16.69 -1.58 -4.08
C ILE A 208 17.76 -0.50 -4.10
N GLY A 209 17.37 0.75 -4.37
CA GLY A 209 18.31 1.86 -4.54
C GLY A 209 19.05 2.20 -3.23
N GLY A 210 18.31 2.32 -2.13
CA GLY A 210 18.90 2.58 -0.81
C GLY A 210 19.78 1.43 -0.33
N PHE A 211 19.34 0.16 -0.53
CA PHE A 211 20.08 -1.01 -0.15
C PHE A 211 21.39 -1.16 -0.96
N ILE A 212 21.32 -0.99 -2.30
CA ILE A 212 22.53 -1.02 -3.15
C ILE A 212 23.46 0.13 -2.79
N ALA A 213 22.92 1.33 -2.52
CA ALA A 213 23.74 2.48 -2.14
C ALA A 213 24.49 2.24 -0.80
N LEU A 214 23.83 1.65 0.19
CA LEU A 214 24.45 1.25 1.46
C LEU A 214 25.54 0.22 1.26
N GLY A 215 25.35 -0.74 0.37
CA GLY A 215 26.35 -1.79 0.10
C GLY A 215 27.54 -1.34 -0.74
N TYR A 216 27.39 -0.25 -1.53
CA TYR A 216 28.41 0.20 -2.46
C TYR A 216 29.21 1.41 -1.98
N TYR A 217 28.58 2.33 -1.22
CA TYR A 217 29.22 3.56 -0.77
C TYR A 217 29.57 3.49 0.72
N ASP A 218 30.86 3.35 1.05
CA ASP A 218 31.37 3.31 2.42
C ASP A 218 30.91 4.51 3.26
N TRP A 219 30.83 5.70 2.62
CA TRP A 219 30.32 6.90 3.30
C TRP A 219 28.87 6.73 3.76
N LEU A 220 28.00 6.15 2.93
CA LEU A 220 26.60 5.95 3.27
C LEU A 220 26.42 4.84 4.30
N GLN A 221 27.26 3.80 4.24
CA GLN A 221 27.30 2.75 5.25
C GLN A 221 27.69 3.30 6.64
N SER A 222 28.58 4.31 6.65
CA SER A 222 28.95 5.00 7.88
C SER A 222 27.92 6.03 8.36
N ASN A 223 27.05 6.50 7.46
CA ASN A 223 26.05 7.54 7.72
C ASN A 223 24.68 7.14 7.16
N PRO A 224 24.05 6.06 7.64
CA PRO A 224 22.76 5.58 7.13
C PRO A 224 21.62 6.57 7.36
N GLU A 225 21.75 7.48 8.31
CA GLU A 225 20.86 8.60 8.58
C GLU A 225 20.63 9.52 7.37
N ALA A 226 21.58 9.57 6.44
CA ALA A 226 21.46 10.36 5.22
C ALA A 226 20.24 9.92 4.38
N ILE A 227 19.90 8.63 4.38
CA ILE A 227 18.70 8.13 3.67
C ILE A 227 17.45 8.72 4.31
N HIS A 228 17.33 8.71 5.64
CA HIS A 228 16.17 9.27 6.34
C HIS A 228 16.06 10.79 6.09
N PHE A 229 17.18 11.50 6.07
CA PHE A 229 17.21 12.92 5.75
C PHE A 229 16.76 13.21 4.30
N CYS A 230 17.25 12.43 3.33
CA CYS A 230 16.84 12.55 1.93
C CYS A 230 15.34 12.27 1.76
N VAL A 231 14.82 11.22 2.40
CA VAL A 231 13.40 10.87 2.32
C VAL A 231 12.53 11.93 3.00
N MET A 232 12.95 12.46 4.14
CA MET A 232 12.28 13.59 4.81
C MET A 232 12.17 14.79 3.87
N SER A 233 13.29 15.18 3.25
CA SER A 233 13.34 16.30 2.30
C SER A 233 12.45 16.05 1.10
N PHE A 234 12.38 14.80 0.63
CA PHE A 234 11.51 14.40 -0.48
C PHE A 234 10.03 14.44 -0.08
N CYS A 235 9.67 14.08 1.15
CA CYS A 235 8.30 14.26 1.67
C CYS A 235 7.89 15.74 1.70
N LEU A 236 8.76 16.64 2.16
CA LEU A 236 8.50 18.08 2.12
C LEU A 236 8.33 18.61 0.70
N PHE A 237 9.16 18.13 -0.24
CA PHE A 237 9.00 18.44 -1.66
C PHE A 237 7.66 17.94 -2.20
N GLY A 238 7.23 16.75 -1.83
CA GLY A 238 5.91 16.20 -2.19
C GLY A 238 4.75 17.07 -1.70
N VAL A 239 4.84 17.61 -0.47
CA VAL A 239 3.85 18.59 0.06
C VAL A 239 3.80 19.84 -0.81
N LEU A 240 4.96 20.37 -1.19
CA LEU A 240 5.05 21.54 -2.05
C LEU A 240 4.40 21.29 -3.41
N ILE A 241 4.68 20.15 -4.03
CA ILE A 241 4.05 19.72 -5.30
C ILE A 241 2.52 19.60 -5.16
N LEU A 242 2.04 19.01 -4.06
CA LEU A 242 0.61 18.94 -3.77
C LEU A 242 -0.04 20.32 -3.77
N TYR A 243 0.54 21.28 -3.04
CA TYR A 243 -0.02 22.63 -2.95
C TYR A 243 0.03 23.39 -4.27
N ILE A 244 1.11 23.28 -5.05
CA ILE A 244 1.26 24.04 -6.30
C ILE A 244 0.33 23.49 -7.41
N PHE A 245 0.20 22.18 -7.54
CA PHE A 245 -0.42 21.58 -8.73
C PHE A 245 -1.78 20.94 -8.49
N LEU A 246 -2.07 20.48 -7.29
CA LEU A 246 -3.21 19.60 -7.04
C LEU A 246 -4.19 20.15 -5.99
N TYR A 247 -3.74 20.98 -5.06
CA TYR A 247 -4.53 21.37 -3.91
C TYR A 247 -5.89 21.99 -4.28
N ASP A 248 -5.90 22.97 -5.17
CA ASP A 248 -7.14 23.65 -5.59
C ASP A 248 -8.01 22.79 -6.53
N LYS A 249 -7.38 21.81 -7.22
CA LYS A 249 -8.10 20.93 -8.15
C LYS A 249 -8.83 19.77 -7.46
N CYS A 250 -8.53 19.53 -6.18
CA CYS A 250 -9.10 18.47 -5.36
C CYS A 250 -10.21 18.96 -4.40
N ASP A 251 -10.79 20.13 -4.63
CA ASP A 251 -11.78 20.75 -3.74
C ASP A 251 -13.18 20.12 -3.82
N TYR A 252 -13.36 19.11 -4.67
CA TYR A 252 -14.66 18.56 -5.04
C TYR A 252 -15.37 17.76 -3.92
N ILE A 253 -14.67 17.37 -2.86
CA ILE A 253 -15.28 16.57 -1.79
C ILE A 253 -15.70 17.51 -0.66
N SER A 254 -17.00 17.80 -0.60
CA SER A 254 -17.67 18.46 0.52
C SER A 254 -17.35 17.75 1.85
N SER A 255 -17.38 18.49 2.94
CA SER A 255 -17.09 18.06 4.31
C SER A 255 -17.62 16.66 4.63
N PHE A 256 -16.72 15.69 4.76
CA PHE A 256 -17.03 14.34 5.21
C PHE A 256 -17.05 14.35 6.74
N SER A 257 -18.22 14.30 7.33
CA SER A 257 -18.42 14.29 8.77
C SER A 257 -18.12 12.90 9.35
N ILE A 258 -17.70 12.82 10.62
CA ILE A 258 -17.61 11.55 11.37
C ILE A 258 -18.94 10.77 11.29
N MET A 259 -20.06 11.47 11.36
CA MET A 259 -21.39 10.87 11.27
C MET A 259 -21.65 10.25 9.88
N ASP A 260 -21.14 10.88 8.82
CA ASP A 260 -21.26 10.35 7.45
C ASP A 260 -20.42 9.09 7.28
N PHE A 261 -19.25 9.01 7.93
CA PHE A 261 -18.47 7.78 7.98
C PHE A 261 -19.25 6.64 8.65
N PHE A 262 -19.80 6.87 9.85
CA PHE A 262 -20.57 5.84 10.54
C PHE A 262 -21.82 5.43 9.76
N ARG A 263 -22.54 6.37 9.16
CA ARG A 263 -23.70 6.06 8.29
C ARG A 263 -23.27 5.22 7.09
N SER A 264 -22.19 5.61 6.42
CA SER A 264 -21.66 4.88 5.27
C SER A 264 -21.15 3.48 5.67
N PHE A 265 -20.53 3.37 6.84
CA PHE A 265 -20.09 2.09 7.38
C PHE A 265 -21.25 1.19 7.79
N LEU A 266 -22.28 1.73 8.43
CA LEU A 266 -23.51 0.99 8.78
C LEU A 266 -24.32 0.58 7.55
N ALA A 267 -24.23 1.33 6.46
CA ALA A 267 -24.80 0.96 5.15
C ALA A 267 -23.94 -0.09 4.39
N TRP A 268 -23.11 -0.87 5.10
CA TRP A 268 -22.17 -1.83 4.51
C TRP A 268 -22.82 -2.79 3.50
N LYS A 269 -24.10 -3.11 3.66
CA LYS A 269 -24.83 -3.97 2.72
C LYS A 269 -24.96 -3.39 1.31
N GLU A 270 -24.82 -2.08 1.14
CA GLU A 270 -24.95 -1.41 -0.16
C GLU A 270 -23.68 -1.49 -1.00
N TRP A 271 -22.49 -1.69 -0.38
CA TRP A 271 -21.23 -1.67 -1.09
C TRP A 271 -20.37 -2.93 -0.89
N ILE A 272 -20.49 -3.65 0.24
CA ILE A 272 -19.62 -4.80 0.54
C ILE A 272 -19.82 -5.96 -0.47
N TRP A 273 -21.05 -6.16 -0.93
CA TRP A 273 -21.34 -7.24 -1.88
C TRP A 273 -20.61 -7.07 -3.20
N THR A 274 -20.37 -5.83 -3.62
CA THR A 274 -19.59 -5.49 -4.81
C THR A 274 -18.12 -5.87 -4.65
N ILE A 275 -17.52 -5.63 -3.47
CA ILE A 275 -16.08 -5.78 -3.26
C ILE A 275 -15.68 -7.03 -2.46
N LYS A 276 -16.62 -7.85 -1.99
CA LYS A 276 -16.35 -8.99 -1.09
C LYS A 276 -15.31 -9.97 -1.62
N TYR A 277 -15.37 -10.29 -2.90
CA TYR A 277 -14.42 -11.22 -3.52
C TYR A 277 -13.01 -10.59 -3.65
N ASN A 278 -12.96 -9.30 -3.90
CA ASN A 278 -11.71 -8.55 -3.94
C ASN A 278 -11.10 -8.41 -2.54
N CYS A 279 -11.93 -8.25 -1.50
CA CYS A 279 -11.47 -8.27 -0.11
C CYS A 279 -10.88 -9.64 0.25
N ALA A 280 -11.59 -10.73 -0.06
CA ALA A 280 -11.11 -12.09 0.22
C ALA A 280 -9.81 -12.40 -0.55
N ALA A 281 -9.76 -12.09 -1.84
CA ALA A 281 -8.57 -12.31 -2.65
C ALA A 281 -7.38 -11.49 -2.16
N MET A 282 -7.60 -10.21 -1.78
CA MET A 282 -6.55 -9.34 -1.24
C MET A 282 -6.01 -9.84 0.10
N THR A 283 -6.89 -10.32 0.99
CA THR A 283 -6.45 -10.90 2.28
C THR A 283 -5.56 -12.12 2.07
N ILE A 284 -5.96 -13.03 1.15
CA ILE A 284 -5.17 -14.23 0.82
C ILE A 284 -3.85 -13.84 0.17
N ASP A 285 -3.86 -12.90 -0.77
CA ASP A 285 -2.67 -12.47 -1.47
C ASP A 285 -1.68 -11.80 -0.52
N MET A 286 -2.13 -10.87 0.33
CA MET A 286 -1.29 -10.20 1.32
C MET A 286 -0.75 -11.16 2.40
N PHE A 287 -1.51 -12.20 2.73
CA PHE A 287 -1.02 -13.32 3.54
C PHE A 287 0.14 -14.03 2.82
N CYS A 288 -0.02 -14.36 1.54
CA CYS A 288 1.03 -14.99 0.73
C CYS A 288 2.26 -14.09 0.58
N VAL A 289 2.05 -12.79 0.30
CA VAL A 289 3.14 -11.79 0.23
C VAL A 289 3.93 -11.78 1.52
N SER A 290 3.28 -11.66 2.66
CA SER A 290 3.96 -11.52 3.94
C SER A 290 4.59 -12.83 4.44
N LEU A 291 3.97 -13.99 4.14
CA LEU A 291 4.48 -15.28 4.55
C LEU A 291 5.65 -15.74 3.68
N PHE A 292 5.51 -15.69 2.37
CA PHE A 292 6.47 -16.31 1.44
C PHE A 292 7.49 -15.34 0.90
N SER A 293 7.12 -14.09 0.64
CA SER A 293 7.98 -13.11 -0.02
C SER A 293 8.02 -11.78 0.77
N PRO A 294 9.06 -11.49 1.59
CA PRO A 294 10.37 -12.19 1.65
C PRO A 294 10.45 -13.34 2.64
N GLY A 295 9.47 -13.51 3.54
CA GLY A 295 9.54 -14.34 4.73
C GLY A 295 10.22 -15.69 4.58
N VAL A 296 9.49 -16.71 4.11
CA VAL A 296 10.00 -18.09 3.96
C VAL A 296 11.25 -18.13 3.08
N ILE A 297 11.27 -17.38 1.99
CA ILE A 297 12.39 -17.40 1.02
C ILE A 297 13.68 -16.91 1.67
N LEU A 298 13.64 -15.83 2.43
CA LEU A 298 14.84 -15.33 3.11
C LEU A 298 15.32 -16.30 4.21
N TYR A 299 14.40 -17.04 4.83
CA TYR A 299 14.79 -18.08 5.79
C TYR A 299 15.49 -19.26 5.18
N ILE A 300 15.08 -19.66 3.95
CA ILE A 300 15.72 -20.77 3.21
C ILE A 300 17.13 -20.36 2.73
N TYR A 301 17.27 -19.10 2.29
CA TYR A 301 18.50 -18.57 1.73
C TYR A 301 19.22 -17.61 2.70
N ASP A 302 19.21 -17.95 4.00
CA ASP A 302 19.86 -17.20 5.08
C ASP A 302 21.34 -17.59 5.22
N GLY A 303 22.16 -17.13 4.30
CA GLY A 303 23.60 -17.37 4.34
C GLY A 303 24.37 -16.21 3.72
N PRO A 304 25.67 -16.03 4.03
CA PRO A 304 26.49 -14.98 3.42
C PRO A 304 26.67 -15.20 1.90
N CYS A 305 26.59 -16.46 1.47
CA CYS A 305 26.74 -16.88 0.08
C CYS A 305 25.66 -17.88 -0.29
N ILE A 306 25.13 -17.73 -1.49
CA ILE A 306 24.08 -18.56 -2.05
C ILE A 306 24.62 -19.27 -3.28
N GLU A 307 24.58 -20.61 -3.27
CA GLU A 307 24.98 -21.44 -4.41
C GLU A 307 23.78 -21.68 -5.33
N PHE A 308 23.99 -21.49 -6.61
CA PHE A 308 23.00 -21.80 -7.64
C PHE A 308 23.10 -23.28 -8.01
N THR A 309 22.14 -24.06 -7.56
CA THR A 309 22.07 -25.51 -7.63
C THR A 309 22.36 -26.11 -9.02
N ILE A 310 22.01 -25.43 -10.11
CA ILE A 310 22.22 -25.94 -11.48
C ILE A 310 23.61 -25.61 -12.01
N THR A 311 24.14 -24.45 -11.68
CA THR A 311 25.38 -23.92 -12.29
C THR A 311 26.61 -24.04 -11.39
N GLY A 312 26.41 -24.30 -10.10
CA GLY A 312 27.48 -24.23 -9.08
C GLY A 312 28.01 -22.79 -8.88
N PHE A 313 27.37 -21.78 -9.49
CA PHE A 313 27.75 -20.38 -9.31
C PHE A 313 27.44 -19.93 -7.89
N ILE A 314 28.40 -19.31 -7.23
CA ILE A 314 28.21 -18.76 -5.88
C ILE A 314 28.01 -17.25 -5.98
N MET A 315 26.97 -16.76 -5.36
CA MET A 315 26.64 -15.33 -5.31
C MET A 315 26.57 -14.87 -3.85
N ASN A 316 27.06 -13.67 -3.58
CA ASN A 316 26.86 -13.02 -2.30
C ASN A 316 25.35 -12.78 -2.08
N SER A 317 24.86 -13.07 -0.87
CA SER A 317 23.43 -12.92 -0.49
C SER A 317 22.92 -11.51 -0.73
N PHE A 318 23.75 -10.50 -0.57
CA PHE A 318 23.41 -9.10 -0.87
C PHE A 318 22.89 -8.93 -2.31
N TRP A 319 23.62 -9.44 -3.31
CA TRP A 319 23.22 -9.35 -4.71
C TRP A 319 22.01 -10.22 -5.01
N PHE A 320 21.91 -11.39 -4.37
CA PHE A 320 20.74 -12.24 -4.50
C PHE A 320 19.46 -11.54 -4.04
N VAL A 321 19.49 -10.91 -2.86
CA VAL A 321 18.36 -10.13 -2.31
C VAL A 321 18.04 -8.92 -3.20
N ALA A 322 19.04 -8.24 -3.75
CA ALA A 322 18.85 -7.13 -4.68
C ALA A 322 18.13 -7.58 -5.97
N ILE A 323 18.53 -8.73 -6.53
CA ILE A 323 17.87 -9.34 -7.69
C ILE A 323 16.44 -9.73 -7.32
N TYR A 324 16.23 -10.40 -6.20
CA TYR A 324 14.93 -10.80 -5.70
C TYR A 324 13.96 -9.60 -5.59
N ASN A 325 14.40 -8.52 -4.95
CA ASN A 325 13.61 -7.30 -4.83
C ASN A 325 13.38 -6.62 -6.18
N SER A 326 14.30 -6.74 -7.14
CA SER A 326 14.10 -6.21 -8.51
C SER A 326 12.99 -6.95 -9.24
N PHE A 327 12.89 -8.27 -9.09
CA PHE A 327 11.80 -9.07 -9.64
C PHE A 327 10.48 -8.76 -8.94
N PHE A 328 10.49 -8.51 -7.64
CA PHE A 328 9.31 -8.04 -6.91
C PHE A 328 8.81 -6.71 -7.46
N PHE A 329 9.69 -5.74 -7.63
CA PHE A 329 9.39 -4.44 -8.21
C PHE A 329 8.80 -4.54 -9.62
N LEU A 330 9.43 -5.36 -10.48
CA LEU A 330 8.96 -5.57 -11.85
C LEU A 330 7.54 -6.18 -11.86
N GLY A 331 7.29 -7.20 -11.04
CA GLY A 331 6.00 -7.85 -10.94
C GLY A 331 4.90 -6.86 -10.53
N ASP A 332 5.10 -6.14 -9.44
CA ASP A 332 4.11 -5.19 -8.92
C ASP A 332 3.87 -4.01 -9.89
N THR A 333 4.93 -3.40 -10.42
CA THR A 333 4.79 -2.24 -11.31
C THR A 333 4.18 -2.60 -12.66
N LEU A 334 4.63 -3.72 -13.24
CA LEU A 334 4.17 -4.16 -14.57
C LEU A 334 2.70 -4.59 -14.52
N SER A 335 2.32 -5.34 -13.48
CA SER A 335 0.93 -5.79 -13.30
C SER A 335 -0.02 -4.61 -13.12
N ARG A 336 0.35 -3.61 -12.32
CA ARG A 336 -0.47 -2.40 -12.13
C ARG A 336 -0.72 -1.68 -13.46
N LYS A 337 0.28 -1.58 -14.31
CA LYS A 337 0.14 -0.94 -15.62
C LYS A 337 -0.72 -1.77 -16.57
N ILE A 338 -0.49 -3.08 -16.66
CA ILE A 338 -1.21 -3.97 -17.57
C ILE A 338 -2.68 -4.05 -17.18
N PHE A 339 -2.98 -4.36 -15.92
CA PHE A 339 -4.35 -4.59 -15.48
C PHE A 339 -5.16 -3.33 -15.26
N TYR A 340 -4.51 -2.17 -15.33
CA TYR A 340 -5.24 -0.91 -15.44
C TYR A 340 -5.95 -0.75 -16.79
N LEU A 341 -5.41 -1.35 -17.85
CA LEU A 341 -5.93 -1.26 -19.23
C LEU A 341 -6.88 -2.43 -19.58
N VAL A 342 -6.81 -3.53 -18.86
CA VAL A 342 -7.61 -4.74 -19.13
C VAL A 342 -8.98 -4.64 -18.48
N LYS A 343 -10.02 -5.30 -19.05
CA LYS A 343 -11.37 -5.41 -18.45
C LYS A 343 -11.29 -6.01 -17.04
N LEU A 344 -12.31 -5.74 -16.21
CA LEU A 344 -12.41 -6.33 -14.88
C LEU A 344 -12.49 -7.84 -14.97
N ILE A 345 -11.66 -8.53 -14.18
CA ILE A 345 -11.52 -9.99 -14.15
C ILE A 345 -11.82 -10.46 -12.73
N ASN A 346 -12.29 -11.71 -12.59
CA ASN A 346 -12.49 -12.29 -11.28
C ASN A 346 -11.18 -12.27 -10.47
N PRO A 347 -11.15 -11.66 -9.26
CA PRO A 347 -9.93 -11.44 -8.48
C PRO A 347 -9.20 -12.74 -8.11
N PHE A 348 -9.89 -13.86 -7.97
CA PHE A 348 -9.27 -15.14 -7.61
C PHE A 348 -8.35 -15.70 -8.71
N TYR A 349 -8.50 -15.30 -9.98
CA TYR A 349 -7.54 -15.70 -11.02
C TYR A 349 -6.15 -15.14 -10.80
N PHE A 350 -6.02 -13.98 -10.15
CA PHE A 350 -4.73 -13.41 -9.84
C PHE A 350 -3.96 -14.21 -8.80
N LEU A 351 -4.64 -14.90 -7.88
CA LEU A 351 -4.00 -15.78 -6.90
C LEU A 351 -3.26 -16.95 -7.55
N LEU A 352 -3.56 -17.31 -8.80
CA LEU A 352 -2.81 -18.33 -9.53
C LEU A 352 -1.36 -17.88 -9.79
N PHE A 353 -1.11 -16.57 -9.95
CA PHE A 353 0.25 -16.05 -10.07
C PHE A 353 1.00 -16.15 -8.74
N SER A 354 0.34 -15.84 -7.61
CA SER A 354 0.92 -16.05 -6.28
C SER A 354 1.26 -17.51 -6.03
N LEU A 355 0.33 -18.43 -6.31
CA LEU A 355 0.55 -19.87 -6.15
C LEU A 355 1.69 -20.37 -7.06
N GLY A 356 1.70 -19.96 -8.33
CA GLY A 356 2.78 -20.31 -9.26
C GLY A 356 4.14 -19.79 -8.80
N GLY A 357 4.20 -18.55 -8.33
CA GLY A 357 5.41 -17.96 -7.78
C GLY A 357 5.91 -18.71 -6.53
N ILE A 358 5.03 -18.99 -5.57
CA ILE A 358 5.36 -19.76 -4.37
C ILE A 358 5.88 -21.14 -4.75
N PHE A 359 5.22 -21.83 -5.67
CA PHE A 359 5.67 -23.13 -6.15
C PHE A 359 7.09 -23.07 -6.74
N MET A 360 7.42 -22.05 -7.52
CA MET A 360 8.77 -21.84 -8.07
C MET A 360 9.82 -21.64 -6.97
N GLY A 361 9.48 -21.00 -5.86
CA GLY A 361 10.40 -20.81 -4.72
C GLY A 361 10.62 -22.07 -3.90
N LEU A 362 9.64 -22.98 -3.88
CA LEU A 362 9.68 -24.21 -3.08
C LEU A 362 10.32 -25.41 -3.79
N ILE A 363 10.63 -25.30 -5.09
CA ILE A 363 11.23 -26.40 -5.89
C ILE A 363 12.71 -26.64 -5.55
N ASP A 364 13.33 -25.81 -4.71
CA ASP A 364 14.77 -25.90 -4.37
C ASP A 364 15.72 -25.71 -5.58
N ILE A 365 15.29 -24.90 -6.54
CA ILE A 365 16.12 -24.48 -7.68
C ILE A 365 16.40 -22.99 -7.53
N THR A 366 17.58 -22.64 -7.06
CA THR A 366 17.97 -21.27 -6.69
C THR A 366 17.71 -20.22 -7.78
N ILE A 367 17.92 -20.58 -9.06
CA ILE A 367 17.68 -19.67 -10.18
C ILE A 367 16.20 -19.30 -10.39
N LEU A 368 15.27 -20.11 -9.88
CA LEU A 368 13.83 -19.87 -9.99
C LEU A 368 13.29 -19.01 -8.84
N VAL A 369 14.05 -18.86 -7.77
CA VAL A 369 13.62 -18.14 -6.57
C VAL A 369 13.19 -16.69 -6.84
N PRO A 370 13.85 -15.87 -7.68
CA PRO A 370 13.37 -14.55 -8.03
C PRO A 370 11.98 -14.56 -8.71
N LEU A 371 11.59 -15.65 -9.36
CA LEU A 371 10.26 -15.79 -9.96
C LEU A 371 9.14 -15.88 -8.89
N THR A 372 9.47 -16.28 -7.66
CA THR A 372 8.53 -16.19 -6.53
C THR A 372 8.14 -14.76 -6.28
N ALA A 373 9.14 -13.87 -6.17
CA ALA A 373 8.93 -12.45 -5.99
C ALA A 373 8.09 -11.86 -7.13
N LEU A 374 8.43 -12.22 -8.37
CA LEU A 374 7.70 -11.78 -9.55
C LEU A 374 6.22 -12.24 -9.51
N GLY A 375 5.97 -13.52 -9.26
CA GLY A 375 4.61 -14.09 -9.29
C GLY A 375 3.72 -13.51 -8.19
N VAL A 376 4.21 -13.46 -6.97
CA VAL A 376 3.46 -12.95 -5.81
C VAL A 376 3.18 -11.45 -5.96
N SER A 377 4.17 -10.66 -6.34
CA SER A 377 3.98 -9.22 -6.53
C SER A 377 3.13 -8.89 -7.76
N PHE A 378 3.19 -9.72 -8.81
CA PHE A 378 2.33 -9.56 -9.98
C PHE A 378 0.85 -9.79 -9.64
N ALA A 379 0.54 -10.76 -8.79
CA ALA A 379 -0.81 -10.96 -8.28
C ALA A 379 -1.27 -9.75 -7.46
N ASN A 380 -0.42 -9.28 -6.53
CA ASN A 380 -0.72 -8.14 -5.68
C ASN A 380 -1.03 -6.88 -6.51
N GLY A 381 -0.15 -6.50 -7.42
CA GLY A 381 -0.37 -5.31 -8.26
C GLY A 381 -1.62 -5.43 -9.15
N SER A 382 -1.92 -6.64 -9.64
CA SER A 382 -3.13 -6.92 -10.41
C SER A 382 -4.39 -6.73 -9.58
N LEU A 383 -4.45 -7.35 -8.40
CA LEU A 383 -5.56 -7.22 -7.44
C LEU A 383 -5.76 -5.78 -7.02
N TYR A 384 -4.66 -5.10 -6.67
CA TYR A 384 -4.70 -3.70 -6.26
C TYR A 384 -5.35 -2.82 -7.32
N THR A 385 -4.90 -2.94 -8.56
CA THR A 385 -5.37 -2.14 -9.68
C THR A 385 -6.81 -2.43 -10.04
N GLN A 386 -7.15 -3.70 -10.17
CA GLN A 386 -8.50 -4.13 -10.56
C GLN A 386 -9.53 -3.75 -9.49
N THR A 387 -9.19 -3.89 -8.21
CA THR A 387 -10.11 -3.51 -7.12
C THR A 387 -10.34 -2.01 -7.06
N ASN A 388 -9.29 -1.19 -7.24
CA ASN A 388 -9.47 0.25 -7.31
C ASN A 388 -10.41 0.66 -8.43
N ARG A 389 -10.27 0.06 -9.62
CA ARG A 389 -11.16 0.32 -10.77
C ARG A 389 -12.59 -0.15 -10.51
N LEU A 390 -12.76 -1.31 -9.86
CA LEU A 390 -14.08 -1.82 -9.49
C LEU A 390 -14.79 -0.87 -8.55
N ILE A 391 -14.09 -0.39 -7.51
CA ILE A 391 -14.64 0.55 -6.54
C ILE A 391 -15.06 1.84 -7.24
N ASP A 392 -14.23 2.39 -8.12
CA ASP A 392 -14.57 3.62 -8.86
C ASP A 392 -15.76 3.46 -9.81
N LYS A 393 -15.91 2.26 -10.40
CA LYS A 393 -16.96 2.01 -11.42
C LYS A 393 -18.31 1.63 -10.79
N GLU A 394 -18.28 0.81 -9.73
CA GLU A 394 -19.48 0.10 -9.26
C GLU A 394 -19.93 0.47 -7.85
N VAL A 395 -19.03 1.04 -7.03
CA VAL A 395 -19.40 1.53 -5.70
C VAL A 395 -19.88 2.97 -5.82
N PRO A 396 -21.06 3.33 -5.24
CA PRO A 396 -21.53 4.70 -5.24
C PRO A 396 -20.49 5.66 -4.62
N GLU A 397 -20.31 6.83 -5.22
CA GLU A 397 -19.26 7.81 -4.87
C GLU A 397 -19.22 8.14 -3.37
N LYS A 398 -20.38 8.26 -2.73
CA LYS A 398 -20.53 8.53 -1.29
C LYS A 398 -19.91 7.44 -0.40
N TYR A 399 -19.71 6.22 -0.89
CA TYR A 399 -19.11 5.07 -0.17
C TYR A 399 -17.67 4.77 -0.61
N ASN A 400 -17.16 5.43 -1.63
CA ASN A 400 -15.85 5.14 -2.22
C ASN A 400 -14.72 5.14 -1.17
N LEU A 401 -14.62 6.20 -0.36
CA LEU A 401 -13.60 6.31 0.69
C LEU A 401 -13.71 5.18 1.73
N VAL A 402 -14.91 4.84 2.17
CA VAL A 402 -15.13 3.79 3.16
C VAL A 402 -14.80 2.41 2.58
N ALA A 403 -15.21 2.15 1.34
CA ALA A 403 -14.93 0.90 0.63
C ALA A 403 -13.42 0.72 0.40
N LEU A 404 -12.70 1.76 -0.04
CA LEU A 404 -11.25 1.75 -0.18
C LEU A 404 -10.54 1.51 1.16
N SER A 405 -10.94 2.24 2.20
CA SER A 405 -10.36 2.09 3.54
C SER A 405 -10.57 0.69 4.10
N PHE A 406 -11.77 0.13 3.93
CA PHE A 406 -12.10 -1.22 4.39
C PHE A 406 -11.33 -2.30 3.61
N TRP A 407 -11.26 -2.18 2.28
CA TRP A 407 -10.52 -3.11 1.45
C TRP A 407 -9.03 -3.15 1.81
N LEU A 408 -8.39 -1.99 2.00
CA LEU A 408 -7.00 -1.91 2.46
C LEU A 408 -6.83 -2.48 3.87
N PHE A 409 -7.77 -2.23 4.78
CA PHE A 409 -7.75 -2.76 6.14
C PHE A 409 -7.75 -4.30 6.16
N VAL A 410 -8.61 -4.94 5.36
CA VAL A 410 -8.63 -6.42 5.31
C VAL A 410 -7.39 -7.00 4.63
N GLY A 411 -6.80 -6.27 3.69
CA GLY A 411 -5.49 -6.61 3.12
C GLY A 411 -4.39 -6.62 4.19
N ASP A 412 -4.32 -5.56 5.00
CA ASP A 412 -3.34 -5.45 6.10
C ASP A 412 -3.54 -6.54 7.18
N ILE A 413 -4.78 -7.00 7.43
CA ILE A 413 -5.03 -8.19 8.27
C ILE A 413 -4.34 -9.42 7.67
N GLY A 414 -4.44 -9.62 6.35
CA GLY A 414 -3.72 -10.68 5.66
C GLY A 414 -2.21 -10.63 5.89
N SER A 415 -1.62 -9.44 5.78
CA SER A 415 -0.19 -9.22 6.04
C SER A 415 0.21 -9.56 7.46
N VAL A 416 -0.56 -9.10 8.45
CA VAL A 416 -0.30 -9.38 9.87
C VAL A 416 -0.39 -10.88 10.14
N LEU A 417 -1.37 -11.56 9.60
CA LEU A 417 -1.50 -13.02 9.75
C LEU A 417 -0.33 -13.76 9.09
N GLY A 418 0.07 -13.35 7.88
CA GLY A 418 1.19 -13.95 7.16
C GLY A 418 2.51 -13.82 7.90
N SER A 419 2.86 -12.60 8.32
CA SER A 419 4.11 -12.34 9.04
C SER A 419 4.19 -13.05 10.40
N ASN A 420 3.08 -13.16 11.14
CA ASN A 420 3.07 -13.92 12.39
C ASN A 420 3.18 -15.43 12.15
N THR A 421 2.67 -15.94 11.02
CA THR A 421 2.76 -17.38 10.68
C THR A 421 4.20 -17.82 10.42
N ILE A 422 5.08 -16.94 9.92
CA ILE A 422 6.50 -17.25 9.70
C ILE A 422 7.15 -17.73 11.00
N SER A 423 6.90 -17.06 12.13
CA SER A 423 7.50 -17.39 13.41
C SER A 423 7.22 -18.83 13.84
N PHE A 424 6.04 -19.36 13.50
CA PHE A 424 5.67 -20.75 13.77
C PHE A 424 6.29 -21.75 12.77
N LEU A 425 6.48 -21.32 11.52
CA LEU A 425 6.99 -22.20 10.47
C LEU A 425 8.54 -22.21 10.36
N SER A 426 9.22 -21.22 10.92
CA SER A 426 10.65 -21.01 10.76
C SER A 426 11.49 -22.24 11.11
N THR A 427 11.19 -22.89 12.24
CA THR A 427 11.90 -24.11 12.69
C THR A 427 11.68 -25.26 11.71
N TRP A 428 10.42 -25.51 11.33
CA TRP A 428 10.07 -26.57 10.40
C TRP A 428 10.68 -26.36 9.00
N ILE A 429 10.73 -25.10 8.53
CA ILE A 429 11.33 -24.74 7.24
C ILE A 429 12.84 -25.00 7.26
N LYS A 430 13.54 -24.63 8.35
CA LYS A 430 14.99 -24.90 8.50
C LYS A 430 15.31 -26.40 8.52
N GLU A 431 14.44 -27.20 9.12
CA GLU A 431 14.60 -28.67 9.11
C GLU A 431 14.34 -29.28 7.73
N LEU A 432 13.38 -28.75 6.97
CA LEU A 432 13.02 -29.25 5.64
C LEU A 432 14.07 -28.89 4.59
N TYR A 433 14.55 -27.67 4.61
CA TYR A 433 15.56 -27.15 3.69
C TYR A 433 16.93 -27.13 4.38
N ASN A 434 17.57 -28.28 4.45
CA ASN A 434 18.89 -28.47 5.09
C ASN A 434 20.01 -27.84 4.21
N THR A 435 19.85 -26.53 3.89
CA THR A 435 20.80 -25.79 3.07
C THR A 435 22.13 -25.64 3.80
N PRO A 436 23.22 -26.14 3.25
CA PRO A 436 24.56 -25.96 3.87
C PRO A 436 24.86 -24.45 3.88
N VAL A 437 25.03 -23.89 5.08
CA VAL A 437 25.51 -22.51 5.25
C VAL A 437 26.95 -22.46 4.76
N LEU A 438 27.15 -21.94 3.55
CA LEU A 438 28.48 -21.69 3.01
C LEU A 438 29.16 -20.60 3.84
N SER A 439 30.43 -20.84 4.21
CA SER A 439 31.20 -19.81 4.94
C SER A 439 31.46 -18.59 4.04
N SER A 440 31.61 -17.40 4.65
CA SER A 440 31.94 -16.17 3.91
C SER A 440 33.22 -16.30 3.05
N ALA A 441 34.12 -17.19 3.39
CA ALA A 441 35.30 -17.50 2.57
C ALA A 441 34.94 -18.13 1.20
N ALA A 442 33.76 -18.71 1.03
CA ALA A 442 33.31 -19.27 -0.24
C ALA A 442 32.84 -18.20 -1.25
N CYS A 443 32.58 -16.97 -0.79
CA CYS A 443 32.21 -15.84 -1.66
C CYS A 443 33.42 -15.06 -2.22
N ALA A 444 34.60 -15.30 -1.71
CA ALA A 444 35.83 -14.65 -2.16
C ALA A 444 36.40 -15.38 -3.37
#